data_c237bce7ae7796ce301f560a97c67e6d
#
_entry.id   c237bce7ae7796ce301f560a97c67e6d
#
_cell.length_a   1.000
_cell.length_b   1.000
_cell.length_c   1.000
_cell.angle_alpha   90.00
_cell.angle_beta   90.00
_cell.angle_gamma   90.00
#
_symmetry.space_group_name_H-M   'P 1'
#
loop_
_entity.id
_entity.type
_entity.pdbx_description
1 polymer ?
#
loop_
_entity_poly.entity_id
_entity_poly.type
_entity_poly.pdbx_seq_one_letter_code
_entity_poly.pdbx_strand_id
1 'polypeptide(L)'
;VALPAHAERVQKFGYVNPERVYTETQAAQRIEATLQQEFGAQQQKLNALQQQGIQLKQKLTRGKLSNAARKQTEAKLLETGKQYRIASARLAEEYNLRRNEEFAALQNNANTVIRNIAEKEKYDLIVQEAVFVTQQYDITDRVIKLLDEMK
;
A
#
# COMPACT_ATOMS: atom_id res chain seq x y z
N VAL A 1 14.59 -54.06 32.54
CA VAL A 1 13.58 -53.44 31.66
C VAL A 1 14.12 -52.06 31.28
N ALA A 2 14.69 -51.96 30.08
CA ALA A 2 15.17 -50.67 29.55
C ALA A 2 13.95 -49.84 29.11
N LEU A 3 13.75 -48.70 29.73
CA LEU A 3 12.80 -47.69 29.28
C LEU A 3 13.29 -47.18 27.90
N PRO A 4 12.42 -47.09 26.90
CA PRO A 4 12.83 -46.48 25.62
C PRO A 4 13.20 -45.03 25.88
N ALA A 5 14.44 -44.65 25.55
CA ALA A 5 14.83 -43.27 25.51
C ALA A 5 13.95 -42.61 24.44
N HIS A 6 13.00 -41.82 24.87
CA HIS A 6 12.28 -40.94 23.98
C HIS A 6 13.30 -39.90 23.49
N ALA A 7 13.73 -40.04 22.23
CA ALA A 7 14.51 -38.99 21.60
C ALA A 7 13.66 -37.71 21.62
N GLU A 8 14.07 -36.73 22.42
CA GLU A 8 13.41 -35.41 22.42
C GLU A 8 13.53 -34.82 21.01
N ARG A 9 12.37 -34.60 20.42
CA ARG A 9 12.30 -33.91 19.12
C ARG A 9 12.74 -32.46 19.31
N VAL A 10 13.77 -32.05 18.53
CA VAL A 10 14.21 -30.66 18.49
C VAL A 10 13.10 -29.83 17.85
N GLN A 11 12.55 -28.87 18.61
CA GLN A 11 11.55 -27.93 18.12
C GLN A 11 12.22 -26.90 17.20
N LYS A 12 11.54 -26.60 16.11
CA LYS A 12 12.03 -25.64 15.12
C LYS A 12 11.06 -24.48 14.99
N PHE A 13 11.55 -23.29 15.32
CA PHE A 13 10.77 -22.06 15.29
C PHE A 13 11.32 -21.09 14.23
N GLY A 14 10.42 -20.30 13.66
CA GLY A 14 10.77 -19.26 12.72
C GLY A 14 10.01 -17.97 13.01
N TYR A 15 10.56 -16.87 12.54
CA TYR A 15 9.98 -15.55 12.61
C TYR A 15 10.05 -14.87 11.25
N VAL A 16 8.96 -14.22 10.86
CA VAL A 16 8.88 -13.39 9.65
C VAL A 16 8.42 -11.99 10.05
N ASN A 17 9.17 -10.97 9.64
CA ASN A 17 8.80 -9.57 9.83
C ASN A 17 7.86 -9.14 8.70
N PRO A 18 6.54 -8.91 8.98
CA PRO A 18 5.59 -8.54 7.93
C PRO A 18 5.89 -7.17 7.32
N GLU A 19 6.36 -6.20 8.11
CA GLU A 19 6.70 -4.87 7.62
C GLU A 19 7.75 -4.93 6.51
N ARG A 20 8.80 -5.73 6.70
CA ARG A 20 9.83 -5.92 5.69
C ARG A 20 9.29 -6.58 4.42
N VAL A 21 8.38 -7.54 4.56
CA VAL A 21 7.72 -8.19 3.41
C VAL A 21 6.94 -7.18 2.58
N TYR A 22 6.23 -6.25 3.24
CA TYR A 22 5.40 -5.25 2.57
C TYR A 22 6.15 -4.01 2.09
N THR A 23 7.42 -3.86 2.42
CA THR A 23 8.23 -2.71 2.01
C THR A 23 9.43 -3.08 1.13
N GLU A 24 10.04 -4.24 1.36
CA GLU A 24 11.29 -4.62 0.72
C GLU A 24 11.12 -5.54 -0.51
N THR A 25 9.96 -6.20 -0.68
CA THR A 25 9.73 -7.06 -1.83
C THR A 25 9.58 -6.28 -3.12
N GLN A 26 9.98 -6.87 -4.23
CA GLN A 26 9.74 -6.31 -5.57
C GLN A 26 8.24 -6.16 -5.84
N ALA A 27 7.43 -7.09 -5.35
CA ALA A 27 5.97 -7.01 -5.46
C ALA A 27 5.42 -5.75 -4.79
N ALA A 28 5.89 -5.42 -3.57
CA ALA A 28 5.51 -4.19 -2.87
C ALA A 28 5.90 -2.93 -3.66
N GLN A 29 7.10 -2.91 -4.22
CA GLN A 29 7.58 -1.79 -5.05
C GLN A 29 6.75 -1.64 -6.33
N ARG A 30 6.37 -2.75 -6.96
CA ARG A 30 5.51 -2.74 -8.15
C ARG A 30 4.10 -2.23 -7.86
N ILE A 31 3.57 -2.51 -6.68
CA ILE A 31 2.25 -2.01 -6.25
C ILE A 31 2.23 -0.48 -6.32
N GLU A 32 3.20 0.20 -5.72
CA GLU A 32 3.28 1.66 -5.75
C GLU A 32 3.38 2.20 -7.18
N ALA A 33 4.24 1.61 -8.01
CA ALA A 33 4.39 2.03 -9.41
C ALA A 33 3.10 1.82 -10.21
N THR A 34 2.42 0.70 -10.01
CA THR A 34 1.16 0.38 -10.68
C THR A 34 0.07 1.38 -10.27
N LEU A 35 -0.05 1.70 -8.99
CA LEU A 35 -1.03 2.65 -8.50
C LEU A 35 -0.77 4.06 -9.02
N GLN A 36 0.49 4.50 -9.05
CA GLN A 36 0.83 5.80 -9.64
C GLN A 36 0.45 5.86 -11.12
N GLN A 37 0.66 4.79 -11.85
CA GLN A 37 0.29 4.71 -13.25
C GLN A 37 -1.24 4.69 -13.45
N GLU A 38 -1.96 3.88 -12.69
CA GLU A 38 -3.43 3.78 -12.78
C GLU A 38 -4.12 5.09 -12.43
N PHE A 39 -3.63 5.81 -11.42
CA PHE A 39 -4.27 7.01 -10.89
C PHE A 39 -3.65 8.32 -11.38
N GLY A 40 -2.64 8.25 -12.25
CA GLY A 40 -1.92 9.42 -12.76
C GLY A 40 -2.83 10.43 -13.47
N ALA A 41 -3.72 9.96 -14.34
CA ALA A 41 -4.67 10.83 -15.05
C ALA A 41 -5.65 11.53 -14.11
N GLN A 42 -6.16 10.82 -13.11
CA GLN A 42 -7.05 11.39 -12.10
C GLN A 42 -6.33 12.44 -11.23
N GLN A 43 -5.07 12.18 -10.87
CA GLN A 43 -4.25 13.14 -10.14
C GLN A 43 -3.99 14.41 -10.95
N GLN A 44 -3.71 14.28 -12.25
CA GLN A 44 -3.53 15.42 -13.15
C GLN A 44 -4.82 16.24 -13.26
N LYS A 45 -5.97 15.59 -13.32
CA LYS A 45 -7.26 16.27 -13.33
C LYS A 45 -7.50 17.06 -12.06
N LEU A 46 -7.15 16.52 -10.90
CA LEU A 46 -7.20 17.25 -9.62
C LEU A 46 -6.28 18.46 -9.64
N ASN A 47 -5.06 18.30 -10.11
CA ASN A 47 -4.10 19.40 -10.21
C ASN A 47 -4.63 20.50 -11.13
N ALA A 48 -5.26 20.15 -12.25
CA ALA A 48 -5.88 21.11 -13.15
C ALA A 48 -7.03 21.88 -12.50
N LEU A 49 -7.89 21.20 -11.76
CA LEU A 49 -8.98 21.83 -11.02
C LEU A 49 -8.45 22.78 -9.93
N GLN A 50 -7.40 22.40 -9.24
CA GLN A 50 -6.74 23.24 -8.24
C GLN A 50 -6.17 24.50 -8.86
N GLN A 51 -5.46 24.39 -9.99
CA GLN A 51 -4.91 25.54 -10.72
C GLN A 51 -6.01 26.45 -11.25
N GLN A 52 -7.09 25.89 -11.77
CA GLN A 52 -8.24 26.65 -12.22
C GLN A 52 -8.85 27.46 -11.07
N GLY A 53 -8.99 26.86 -9.89
CA GLY A 53 -9.48 27.54 -8.70
C GLY A 53 -8.58 28.68 -8.27
N ILE A 54 -7.26 28.49 -8.28
CA ILE A 54 -6.27 29.53 -7.96
C ILE A 54 -6.39 30.71 -8.94
N GLN A 55 -6.48 30.44 -10.24
CA GLN A 55 -6.62 31.47 -11.27
C GLN A 55 -7.92 32.27 -11.09
N LEU A 56 -9.02 31.59 -10.79
CA LEU A 56 -10.31 32.26 -10.56
C LEU A 56 -10.25 33.17 -9.31
N LYS A 57 -9.62 32.72 -8.23
CA LYS A 57 -9.39 33.53 -7.04
C LYS A 57 -8.54 34.76 -7.33
N GLN A 58 -7.45 34.60 -8.09
CA GLN A 58 -6.60 35.72 -8.49
C GLN A 58 -7.35 36.72 -9.33
N LYS A 59 -8.20 36.26 -10.24
CA LYS A 59 -9.04 37.13 -11.07
C LYS A 59 -10.01 37.98 -10.24
N LEU A 60 -10.57 37.38 -9.18
CA LEU A 60 -11.46 38.11 -8.24
C LEU A 60 -10.70 39.11 -7.37
N THR A 61 -9.49 38.81 -6.94
CA THR A 61 -8.68 39.70 -6.08
C THR A 61 -8.04 40.83 -6.83
N ARG A 62 -7.67 40.68 -8.09
CA ARG A 62 -7.06 41.70 -8.95
C ARG A 62 -8.08 42.71 -9.47
N GLY A 63 -9.31 42.50 -9.34
CA GLY A 63 -10.46 43.33 -9.15
C GLY A 63 -10.77 44.44 -10.12
N LYS A 64 -10.77 44.25 -11.45
CA LYS A 64 -11.41 45.22 -12.39
C LYS A 64 -12.51 44.52 -13.21
N LEU A 65 -13.32 43.72 -12.54
CA LEU A 65 -14.41 42.98 -13.17
C LEU A 65 -15.71 43.80 -13.06
N SER A 66 -16.50 43.80 -14.13
CA SER A 66 -17.90 44.24 -14.05
C SER A 66 -18.67 43.35 -13.07
N ASN A 67 -19.81 43.87 -12.55
CA ASN A 67 -20.65 43.08 -11.65
C ASN A 67 -21.09 41.74 -12.27
N ALA A 68 -21.42 41.73 -13.53
CA ALA A 68 -21.79 40.49 -14.26
C ALA A 68 -20.61 39.51 -14.36
N ALA A 69 -19.42 39.99 -14.72
CA ALA A 69 -18.21 39.19 -14.80
C ALA A 69 -17.78 38.61 -13.43
N ARG A 70 -17.94 39.43 -12.37
CA ARG A 70 -17.66 38.99 -10.99
C ARG A 70 -18.58 37.85 -10.57
N LYS A 71 -19.88 37.98 -10.81
CA LYS A 71 -20.86 36.91 -10.49
C LYS A 71 -20.56 35.61 -11.25
N GLN A 72 -20.22 35.72 -12.53
CA GLN A 72 -19.84 34.54 -13.33
C GLN A 72 -18.56 33.87 -12.79
N THR A 73 -17.58 34.65 -12.42
CA THR A 73 -16.31 34.15 -11.88
C THR A 73 -16.50 33.48 -10.53
N GLU A 74 -17.31 34.10 -9.65
CA GLU A 74 -17.69 33.51 -8.36
C GLU A 74 -18.44 32.18 -8.54
N ALA A 75 -19.38 32.12 -9.49
CA ALA A 75 -20.11 30.89 -9.79
C ALA A 75 -19.18 29.78 -10.31
N LYS A 76 -18.24 30.12 -11.21
CA LYS A 76 -17.22 29.16 -11.69
C LYS A 76 -16.31 28.69 -10.57
N LEU A 77 -15.90 29.59 -9.67
CA LEU A 77 -15.05 29.20 -8.53
C LEU A 77 -15.78 28.24 -7.60
N LEU A 78 -17.07 28.50 -7.32
CA LEU A 78 -17.89 27.60 -6.51
C LEU A 78 -18.02 26.21 -7.15
N GLU A 79 -18.31 26.17 -8.45
CA GLU A 79 -18.44 24.90 -9.19
C GLU A 79 -17.10 24.15 -9.27
N THR A 80 -15.99 24.85 -9.54
CA THR A 80 -14.65 24.26 -9.58
C THR A 80 -14.28 23.66 -8.22
N GLY A 81 -14.60 24.38 -7.12
CA GLY A 81 -14.37 23.87 -5.76
C GLY A 81 -15.18 22.64 -5.45
N LYS A 82 -16.44 22.60 -5.89
CA LYS A 82 -17.31 21.42 -5.76
C LYS A 82 -16.76 20.21 -6.54
N GLN A 83 -16.37 20.42 -7.80
CA GLN A 83 -15.78 19.38 -8.62
C GLN A 83 -14.49 18.86 -8.03
N TYR A 84 -13.63 19.73 -7.48
CA TYR A 84 -12.40 19.35 -6.81
C TYR A 84 -12.68 18.46 -5.60
N ARG A 85 -13.61 18.85 -4.73
CA ARG A 85 -13.94 18.05 -3.54
C ARG A 85 -14.47 16.67 -3.90
N ILE A 86 -15.35 16.59 -4.88
CA ILE A 86 -15.93 15.30 -5.35
C ILE A 86 -14.83 14.42 -5.95
N ALA A 87 -14.01 14.96 -6.84
CA ALA A 87 -12.94 14.22 -7.51
C ALA A 87 -11.86 13.78 -6.52
N SER A 88 -11.50 14.64 -5.55
CA SER A 88 -10.53 14.33 -4.51
C SER A 88 -11.00 13.19 -3.60
N ALA A 89 -12.26 13.23 -3.16
CA ALA A 89 -12.84 12.18 -2.33
C ALA A 89 -12.90 10.84 -3.08
N ARG A 90 -13.32 10.87 -4.33
CA ARG A 90 -13.38 9.67 -5.18
C ARG A 90 -11.99 9.07 -5.40
N LEU A 91 -11.00 9.90 -5.72
CA LEU A 91 -9.63 9.44 -5.91
C LEU A 91 -9.08 8.78 -4.64
N ALA A 92 -9.27 9.38 -3.49
CA ALA A 92 -8.81 8.83 -2.22
C ALA A 92 -9.47 7.48 -1.92
N GLU A 93 -10.77 7.35 -2.14
CA GLU A 93 -11.50 6.10 -1.91
C GLU A 93 -11.05 4.99 -2.87
N GLU A 94 -11.01 5.27 -4.16
CA GLU A 94 -10.60 4.30 -5.18
C GLU A 94 -9.14 3.87 -5.02
N TYR A 95 -8.25 4.81 -4.70
CA TYR A 95 -6.84 4.53 -4.45
C TYR A 95 -6.67 3.61 -3.24
N ASN A 96 -7.32 3.91 -2.13
CA ASN A 96 -7.24 3.09 -0.92
C ASN A 96 -7.78 1.68 -1.16
N LEU A 97 -8.89 1.56 -1.89
CA LEU A 97 -9.47 0.26 -2.23
C LEU A 97 -8.49 -0.58 -3.07
N ARG A 98 -7.93 0.01 -4.12
CA ARG A 98 -6.96 -0.68 -4.99
C ARG A 98 -5.69 -1.06 -4.23
N ARG A 99 -5.19 -0.15 -3.40
CA ARG A 99 -4.02 -0.40 -2.56
C ARG A 99 -4.26 -1.60 -1.62
N ASN A 100 -5.39 -1.64 -0.96
CA ASN A 100 -5.75 -2.73 -0.07
C ASN A 100 -5.86 -4.07 -0.81
N GLU A 101 -6.44 -4.09 -2.00
CA GLU A 101 -6.54 -5.28 -2.85
C GLU A 101 -5.16 -5.83 -3.22
N GLU A 102 -4.25 -4.95 -3.65
CA GLU A 102 -2.90 -5.35 -4.05
C GLU A 102 -2.07 -5.88 -2.87
N PHE A 103 -2.15 -5.23 -1.71
CA PHE A 103 -1.47 -5.71 -0.51
C PHE A 103 -2.09 -7.00 0.04
N ALA A 104 -3.40 -7.19 -0.09
CA ALA A 104 -4.04 -8.47 0.27
C ALA A 104 -3.52 -9.61 -0.61
N ALA A 105 -3.34 -9.38 -1.90
CA ALA A 105 -2.74 -10.36 -2.81
C ALA A 105 -1.29 -10.70 -2.42
N LEU A 106 -0.49 -9.69 -2.07
CA LEU A 106 0.88 -9.90 -1.57
C LEU A 106 0.88 -10.71 -0.26
N GLN A 107 -0.03 -10.41 0.66
CA GLN A 107 -0.18 -11.16 1.91
C GLN A 107 -0.50 -12.64 1.65
N ASN A 108 -1.41 -12.92 0.73
CA ASN A 108 -1.76 -14.29 0.36
C ASN A 108 -0.55 -15.02 -0.23
N ASN A 109 0.21 -14.38 -1.09
CA ASN A 109 1.43 -14.96 -1.65
C ASN A 109 2.50 -15.21 -0.58
N ALA A 110 2.68 -14.27 0.34
CA ALA A 110 3.60 -14.41 1.46
C ALA A 110 3.21 -15.59 2.36
N ASN A 111 1.94 -15.72 2.68
CA ASN A 111 1.44 -16.85 3.49
C ASN A 111 1.68 -18.19 2.79
N THR A 112 1.50 -18.25 1.48
CA THR A 112 1.79 -19.46 0.68
C THR A 112 3.27 -19.83 0.75
N VAL A 113 4.16 -18.85 0.57
CA VAL A 113 5.61 -19.05 0.67
C VAL A 113 6.00 -19.54 2.07
N ILE A 114 5.49 -18.89 3.11
CA ILE A 114 5.78 -19.24 4.51
C ILE A 114 5.32 -20.68 4.82
N ARG A 115 4.11 -21.05 4.41
CA ARG A 115 3.60 -22.41 4.59
C ARG A 115 4.44 -23.45 3.87
N ASN A 116 4.87 -23.17 2.65
CA ASN A 116 5.73 -24.07 1.88
C ASN A 116 7.09 -24.28 2.58
N ILE A 117 7.68 -23.23 3.11
CA ILE A 117 8.90 -23.33 3.92
C ILE A 117 8.65 -24.20 5.16
N ALA A 118 7.56 -23.90 5.88
CA ALA A 118 7.22 -24.62 7.10
C ALA A 118 7.06 -26.12 6.88
N GLU A 119 6.35 -26.50 5.82
CA GLU A 119 6.11 -27.93 5.49
C GLU A 119 7.38 -28.63 5.01
N LYS A 120 8.14 -28.02 4.10
CA LYS A 120 9.35 -28.62 3.54
C LYS A 120 10.46 -28.78 4.56
N GLU A 121 10.63 -27.80 5.44
CA GLU A 121 11.72 -27.77 6.41
C GLU A 121 11.28 -28.14 7.82
N LYS A 122 10.05 -28.59 7.98
CA LYS A 122 9.48 -29.12 9.22
C LYS A 122 9.58 -28.16 10.40
N TYR A 123 9.14 -26.93 10.19
CA TYR A 123 8.95 -25.97 11.28
C TYR A 123 7.77 -26.40 12.15
N ASP A 124 7.91 -26.19 13.45
CA ASP A 124 6.82 -26.41 14.40
C ASP A 124 5.96 -25.15 14.57
N LEU A 125 6.56 -24.00 14.40
CA LEU A 125 5.90 -22.71 14.56
C LEU A 125 6.62 -21.62 13.76
N ILE A 126 5.86 -20.82 13.02
CA ILE A 126 6.34 -19.57 12.41
C ILE A 126 5.43 -18.44 12.88
N VAL A 127 6.00 -17.43 13.50
CA VAL A 127 5.27 -16.27 14.02
C VAL A 127 5.64 -14.99 13.27
N GLN A 128 4.71 -14.04 13.25
CA GLN A 128 4.88 -12.73 12.60
C GLN A 128 4.95 -11.59 13.61
N GLU A 129 4.70 -11.85 14.87
CA GLU A 129 4.73 -10.86 15.93
C GLU A 129 5.53 -11.39 17.10
N ALA A 130 6.56 -10.64 17.48
CA ALA A 130 7.41 -10.98 18.63
C ALA A 130 8.06 -9.70 19.17
N VAL A 131 8.20 -9.63 20.49
CA VAL A 131 8.89 -8.52 21.14
C VAL A 131 10.39 -8.58 20.89
N PHE A 132 10.95 -9.78 20.83
CA PHE A 132 12.36 -10.03 20.62
C PHE A 132 12.57 -11.35 19.88
N VAL A 133 13.44 -11.33 18.88
CA VAL A 133 13.83 -12.51 18.10
C VAL A 133 15.33 -12.45 17.81
N THR A 134 16.04 -13.52 18.09
CA THR A 134 17.42 -13.64 17.64
C THR A 134 17.48 -13.94 16.15
N GLN A 135 18.55 -13.52 15.50
CA GLN A 135 18.72 -13.64 14.06
C GLN A 135 18.60 -15.09 13.54
N GLN A 136 18.96 -16.06 14.35
CA GLN A 136 18.89 -17.48 13.98
C GLN A 136 17.46 -17.97 13.66
N TYR A 137 16.43 -17.32 14.24
CA TYR A 137 15.03 -17.65 13.99
C TYR A 137 14.39 -16.81 12.88
N ASP A 138 15.03 -15.74 12.46
CA ASP A 138 14.49 -14.82 11.47
C ASP A 138 14.68 -15.37 10.06
N ILE A 139 13.57 -15.75 9.43
CA ILE A 139 13.55 -16.26 8.05
C ILE A 139 13.03 -15.24 7.04
N THR A 140 12.93 -13.97 7.44
CA THR A 140 12.35 -12.90 6.59
C THR A 140 13.07 -12.77 5.26
N ASP A 141 14.40 -12.78 5.24
CA ASP A 141 15.19 -12.65 3.99
C ASP A 141 14.89 -13.78 3.00
N ARG A 142 14.69 -15.00 3.50
CA ARG A 142 14.35 -16.15 2.67
C ARG A 142 12.95 -16.02 2.09
N VAL A 143 12.00 -15.53 2.88
CA VAL A 143 10.62 -15.28 2.43
C VAL A 143 10.61 -14.21 1.35
N ILE A 144 11.33 -13.10 1.55
CA ILE A 144 11.46 -12.02 0.55
C ILE A 144 12.06 -12.56 -0.74
N LYS A 145 13.15 -13.31 -0.66
CA LYS A 145 13.80 -13.92 -1.83
C LYS A 145 12.84 -14.79 -2.63
N LEU A 146 12.10 -15.67 -1.95
CA LEU A 146 11.16 -16.57 -2.61
C LEU A 146 9.98 -15.82 -3.22
N LEU A 147 9.50 -14.77 -2.55
CA LEU A 147 8.46 -13.88 -3.12
C LEU A 147 8.96 -13.18 -4.37
N ASP A 148 10.19 -12.70 -4.37
CA ASP A 148 10.79 -12.02 -5.53
C ASP A 148 11.00 -12.97 -6.73
N GLU A 149 11.14 -14.25 -6.47
CA GLU A 149 11.26 -15.29 -7.50
C GLU A 149 9.89 -15.71 -8.09
N MET A 150 8.78 -15.38 -7.44
CA MET A 150 7.43 -15.63 -7.97
C MET A 150 7.13 -14.71 -9.16
N LYS A 151 6.61 -15.29 -10.22
CA LYS A 151 6.18 -14.54 -11.41
C LYS A 151 4.66 -14.41 -11.46
#